data_2fd0bfe5203df6d3e643fc8533a94291
#
_entry.id   2fd0bfe5203df6d3e643fc8533a94291
#
_cell.length_a   1.000
_cell.length_b   1.000
_cell.length_c   1.000
_cell.angle_alpha   90.00
_cell.angle_beta   90.00
_cell.angle_gamma   90.00
#
_symmetry.space_group_name_H-M   'P 1'
#
loop_
_entity.id
_entity.type
_entity.pdbx_description
1 polymer ?
#
loop_
_entity_poly.entity_id
_entity_poly.type
_entity_poly.pdbx_seq_one_letter_code
_entity_poly.pdbx_strand_id
1 'polypeptide(L)'
;GYETFVIPDDVGGRFSVLTPVGLLPMAAAGVELDAVMQGAADAREKYSNPDLRENDCYQYAALRHLFYQQGKTVEILANYEPHLTSFGEWFKQLFAESEGKEHKGIFPVAANFSTDLHSIGQYIQDGLRCFFETVLWVKTPKSAAVVPFDAQDEDGLNFLAEKEIHFVNSKAFAGTMPVSYTHLRAHETSLHL
;
A
#
# COMPACT_ATOMS: atom_id res chain seq x y z
N GLY A 1 10.85 35.38 -16.07
CA GLY A 1 10.46 33.99 -16.35
C GLY A 1 10.25 33.23 -15.04
N TYR A 2 9.61 32.10 -15.06
CA TYR A 2 9.53 31.23 -13.89
C TYR A 2 10.87 30.55 -13.65
N GLU A 3 11.14 30.22 -12.39
CA GLU A 3 12.28 29.40 -12.02
C GLU A 3 12.14 27.98 -12.59
N THR A 4 13.23 27.39 -13.05
CA THR A 4 13.23 26.08 -13.69
C THR A 4 14.17 25.15 -12.93
N PHE A 5 13.78 23.88 -12.83
CA PHE A 5 14.55 22.85 -12.15
C PHE A 5 14.89 21.73 -13.15
N VAL A 6 16.09 21.19 -13.02
CA VAL A 6 16.58 20.12 -13.87
C VAL A 6 16.24 18.76 -13.23
N ILE A 7 15.64 17.89 -14.02
CA ILE A 7 15.46 16.48 -13.67
C ILE A 7 16.57 15.71 -14.36
N PRO A 8 17.31 14.82 -13.66
CA PRO A 8 18.33 13.98 -14.29
C PRO A 8 17.73 13.11 -15.41
N ASP A 9 18.38 13.06 -16.56
CA ASP A 9 17.89 12.34 -17.75
C ASP A 9 17.82 10.83 -17.56
N ASP A 10 18.58 10.29 -16.61
CA ASP A 10 18.62 8.88 -16.24
C ASP A 10 17.60 8.45 -15.18
N VAL A 11 16.77 9.40 -14.70
CA VAL A 11 15.69 9.12 -13.72
C VAL A 11 14.35 9.04 -14.45
N GLY A 12 13.84 7.82 -14.63
CA GLY A 12 12.51 7.59 -15.19
C GLY A 12 11.38 8.12 -14.32
N GLY A 13 10.23 8.44 -14.94
CA GLY A 13 9.09 9.09 -14.28
C GLY A 13 8.63 8.41 -12.98
N ARG A 14 8.49 7.09 -12.99
CA ARG A 14 8.04 6.30 -11.83
C ARG A 14 9.03 6.27 -10.65
N PHE A 15 10.27 6.69 -10.87
CA PHE A 15 11.31 6.82 -9.84
C PHE A 15 11.60 8.27 -9.43
N SER A 16 10.88 9.24 -10.00
CA SER A 16 11.24 10.65 -9.93
C SER A 16 10.68 11.40 -8.71
N VAL A 17 10.00 10.73 -7.80
CA VAL A 17 9.33 11.36 -6.64
C VAL A 17 10.28 12.16 -5.75
N LEU A 18 11.55 11.75 -5.64
CA LEU A 18 12.60 12.45 -4.88
C LEU A 18 13.44 13.42 -5.75
N THR A 19 12.98 13.74 -6.94
CA THR A 19 13.53 14.81 -7.80
C THR A 19 12.63 16.05 -7.69
N PRO A 20 12.97 17.16 -8.35
CA PRO A 20 12.10 18.34 -8.39
C PRO A 20 10.65 18.05 -8.82
N VAL A 21 10.39 16.97 -9.58
CA VAL A 21 9.03 16.54 -9.97
C VAL A 21 8.13 16.31 -8.75
N GLY A 22 8.62 15.62 -7.75
CA GLY A 22 7.86 15.37 -6.52
C GLY A 22 8.14 16.38 -5.42
N LEU A 23 9.38 16.83 -5.27
CA LEU A 23 9.78 17.73 -4.19
C LEU A 23 9.13 19.12 -4.31
N LEU A 24 8.98 19.67 -5.52
CA LEU A 24 8.36 20.98 -5.68
C LEU A 24 6.88 21.01 -5.24
N PRO A 25 6.00 20.10 -5.68
CA PRO A 25 4.64 20.05 -5.17
C PRO A 25 4.56 19.73 -3.68
N MET A 26 5.45 18.89 -3.14
CA MET A 26 5.54 18.63 -1.70
C MET A 26 5.86 19.92 -0.92
N ALA A 27 6.84 20.70 -1.38
CA ALA A 27 7.17 21.99 -0.78
C ALA A 27 5.98 22.96 -0.84
N ALA A 28 5.29 23.03 -1.98
CA ALA A 28 4.11 23.88 -2.14
C ALA A 28 2.94 23.44 -1.22
N ALA A 29 2.86 22.15 -0.89
CA ALA A 29 1.90 21.61 0.07
C ALA A 29 2.33 21.75 1.54
N GLY A 30 3.51 22.32 1.82
CA GLY A 30 4.02 22.49 3.18
C GLY A 30 4.60 21.23 3.81
N VAL A 31 5.02 20.26 2.98
CA VAL A 31 5.70 19.06 3.46
C VAL A 31 7.15 19.40 3.82
N GLU A 32 7.62 18.92 4.95
CA GLU A 32 9.00 19.08 5.40
C GLU A 32 9.96 18.24 4.52
N LEU A 33 10.56 18.86 3.52
CA LEU A 33 11.41 18.19 2.53
C LEU A 33 12.64 17.54 3.16
N ASP A 34 13.24 18.16 4.16
CA ASP A 34 14.42 17.61 4.85
C ASP A 34 14.07 16.28 5.53
N ALA A 35 12.88 16.17 6.13
CA ALA A 35 12.42 14.94 6.73
C ALA A 35 12.17 13.83 5.67
N VAL A 36 11.63 14.18 4.51
CA VAL A 36 11.44 13.25 3.39
C VAL A 36 12.78 12.73 2.89
N MET A 37 13.75 13.64 2.67
CA MET A 37 15.09 13.27 2.18
C MET A 37 15.88 12.48 3.22
N GLN A 38 15.73 12.79 4.51
CA GLN A 38 16.36 12.01 5.58
C GLN A 38 15.78 10.60 5.61
N GLY A 39 14.46 10.42 5.53
CA GLY A 39 13.83 9.10 5.45
C GLY A 39 14.33 8.27 4.26
N ALA A 40 14.54 8.91 3.11
CA ALA A 40 15.13 8.25 1.94
C ALA A 40 16.59 7.82 2.18
N ALA A 41 17.39 8.67 2.85
CA ALA A 41 18.78 8.35 3.20
C ALA A 41 18.85 7.17 4.18
N ASP A 42 18.01 7.19 5.22
CA ASP A 42 17.92 6.11 6.23
C ASP A 42 17.50 4.78 5.58
N ALA A 43 16.51 4.82 4.68
CA ALA A 43 16.07 3.65 3.93
C ALA A 43 17.19 3.11 3.03
N ARG A 44 17.93 3.98 2.35
CA ARG A 44 19.09 3.59 1.53
C ARG A 44 20.15 2.86 2.37
N GLU A 45 20.46 3.39 3.55
CA GLU A 45 21.42 2.74 4.47
C GLU A 45 20.89 1.40 4.95
N LYS A 46 19.66 1.36 5.49
CA LYS A 46 19.02 0.14 6.00
C LYS A 46 18.98 -0.97 4.94
N TYR A 47 18.52 -0.63 3.73
CA TYR A 47 18.28 -1.61 2.67
C TYR A 47 19.50 -1.85 1.75
N SER A 48 20.67 -1.30 2.07
CA SER A 48 21.94 -1.66 1.42
C SER A 48 22.49 -3.00 1.92
N ASN A 49 21.99 -3.50 3.06
CA ASN A 49 22.39 -4.81 3.60
C ASN A 49 21.92 -5.94 2.66
N PRO A 50 22.82 -6.80 2.15
CA PRO A 50 22.45 -7.88 1.25
C PRO A 50 21.90 -9.14 1.96
N ASP A 51 21.88 -9.19 3.30
CA ASP A 51 21.33 -10.35 4.02
C ASP A 51 19.79 -10.36 3.89
N LEU A 52 19.30 -11.40 3.24
CA LEU A 52 17.85 -11.60 3.04
C LEU A 52 17.06 -11.60 4.36
N ARG A 53 17.67 -12.05 5.46
CA ARG A 53 17.00 -12.12 6.77
C ARG A 53 16.81 -10.76 7.44
N GLU A 54 17.62 -9.78 7.04
CA GLU A 54 17.65 -8.44 7.63
C GLU A 54 17.15 -7.35 6.67
N ASN A 55 16.85 -7.72 5.43
CA ASN A 55 16.41 -6.78 4.40
C ASN A 55 14.98 -7.07 3.96
N ASP A 56 14.04 -6.29 4.47
CA ASP A 56 12.61 -6.44 4.17
C ASP A 56 12.30 -6.32 2.67
N CYS A 57 13.05 -5.48 1.93
CA CYS A 57 12.88 -5.33 0.48
C CYS A 57 13.24 -6.64 -0.25
N TYR A 58 14.31 -7.30 0.16
CA TYR A 58 14.71 -8.59 -0.41
C TYR A 58 13.74 -9.70 -0.02
N GLN A 59 13.23 -9.70 1.21
CA GLN A 59 12.20 -10.64 1.64
C GLN A 59 10.94 -10.48 0.80
N TYR A 60 10.48 -9.25 0.60
CA TYR A 60 9.31 -8.96 -0.23
C TYR A 60 9.53 -9.42 -1.67
N ALA A 61 10.66 -9.10 -2.27
CA ALA A 61 11.00 -9.53 -3.63
C ALA A 61 11.06 -11.06 -3.75
N ALA A 62 11.64 -11.75 -2.76
CA ALA A 62 11.72 -13.21 -2.74
C ALA A 62 10.32 -13.85 -2.62
N LEU A 63 9.46 -13.32 -1.76
CA LEU A 63 8.07 -13.79 -1.61
C LEU A 63 7.28 -13.61 -2.91
N ARG A 64 7.36 -12.44 -3.55
CA ARG A 64 6.73 -12.18 -4.85
C ARG A 64 7.20 -13.19 -5.90
N HIS A 65 8.51 -13.45 -5.96
CA HIS A 65 9.07 -14.45 -6.88
C HIS A 65 8.54 -15.86 -6.61
N LEU A 66 8.49 -16.28 -5.35
CA LEU A 66 7.96 -17.59 -4.97
C LEU A 66 6.47 -17.72 -5.32
N PHE A 67 5.66 -16.70 -5.08
CA PHE A 67 4.26 -16.68 -5.49
C PHE A 67 4.10 -16.76 -7.01
N TYR A 68 4.92 -16.01 -7.74
CA TYR A 68 4.91 -16.07 -9.20
C TYR A 68 5.21 -17.49 -9.73
N GLN A 69 6.20 -18.17 -9.14
CA GLN A 69 6.52 -19.57 -9.49
C GLN A 69 5.37 -20.53 -9.16
N GLN A 70 4.53 -20.20 -8.19
CA GLN A 70 3.32 -20.96 -7.84
C GLN A 70 2.10 -20.60 -8.70
N GLY A 71 2.28 -19.80 -9.75
CA GLY A 71 1.20 -19.37 -10.63
C GLY A 71 0.37 -18.19 -10.11
N LYS A 72 0.82 -17.51 -9.06
CA LYS A 72 0.22 -16.27 -8.58
C LYS A 72 0.73 -15.10 -9.41
N THR A 73 -0.01 -14.75 -10.43
CA THR A 73 0.39 -13.74 -11.43
C THR A 73 -0.21 -12.36 -11.19
N VAL A 74 -1.00 -12.20 -10.14
CA VAL A 74 -1.63 -10.93 -9.75
C VAL A 74 -1.29 -10.63 -8.30
N GLU A 75 -0.85 -9.41 -8.02
CA GLU A 75 -0.69 -8.89 -6.66
C GLU A 75 -1.72 -7.80 -6.41
N ILE A 76 -2.49 -7.94 -5.34
CA ILE A 76 -3.45 -6.94 -4.88
C ILE A 76 -2.83 -6.21 -3.70
N LEU A 77 -2.43 -4.95 -3.90
CA LEU A 77 -2.03 -4.07 -2.81
C LEU A 77 -3.30 -3.47 -2.18
N ALA A 78 -3.69 -3.98 -1.04
CA ALA A 78 -4.88 -3.55 -0.33
C ALA A 78 -4.54 -2.57 0.80
N ASN A 79 -5.38 -1.56 1.01
CA ASN A 79 -5.28 -0.65 2.16
C ASN A 79 -6.68 -0.34 2.71
N TYR A 80 -6.73 0.12 3.97
CA TYR A 80 -7.96 0.52 4.67
C TYR A 80 -7.99 2.03 4.96
N GLU A 81 -7.06 2.78 4.37
CA GLU A 81 -6.90 4.21 4.61
C GLU A 81 -7.04 4.98 3.29
N PRO A 82 -8.12 5.75 3.08
CA PRO A 82 -8.38 6.43 1.80
C PRO A 82 -7.24 7.34 1.31
N HIS A 83 -6.44 7.88 2.21
CA HIS A 83 -5.30 8.73 1.85
C HIS A 83 -4.14 7.96 1.20
N LEU A 84 -4.14 6.62 1.26
CA LEU A 84 -3.15 5.77 0.58
C LEU A 84 -3.56 5.40 -0.86
N THR A 85 -4.71 5.89 -1.35
CA THR A 85 -5.17 5.60 -2.73
C THR A 85 -4.12 5.96 -3.78
N SER A 86 -3.54 7.16 -3.69
CA SER A 86 -2.49 7.60 -4.64
C SER A 86 -1.20 6.78 -4.54
N PHE A 87 -0.91 6.22 -3.36
CA PHE A 87 0.20 5.29 -3.19
C PHE A 87 -0.05 3.99 -3.96
N GLY A 88 -1.29 3.48 -3.92
CA GLY A 88 -1.71 2.34 -4.72
C GLY A 88 -1.59 2.59 -6.23
N GLU A 89 -1.94 3.79 -6.71
CA GLU A 89 -1.77 4.17 -8.11
C GLU A 89 -0.29 4.20 -8.52
N TRP A 90 0.58 4.75 -7.67
CA TRP A 90 2.02 4.71 -7.91
C TRP A 90 2.57 3.29 -7.91
N PHE A 91 2.14 2.43 -6.99
CA PHE A 91 2.50 1.01 -6.95
C PHE A 91 2.21 0.31 -8.29
N LYS A 92 1.02 0.55 -8.85
CA LYS A 92 0.64 -0.02 -10.17
C LYS A 92 1.62 0.39 -11.26
N GLN A 93 1.91 1.68 -11.38
CA GLN A 93 2.84 2.18 -12.38
C GLN A 93 4.25 1.65 -12.14
N LEU A 94 4.74 1.72 -10.90
CA LEU A 94 6.09 1.30 -10.55
C LEU A 94 6.36 -0.15 -10.96
N PHE A 95 5.48 -1.07 -10.58
CA PHE A 95 5.68 -2.49 -10.83
C PHE A 95 5.29 -2.91 -12.26
N ALA A 96 4.17 -2.42 -12.80
CA ALA A 96 3.75 -2.77 -14.15
C ALA A 96 4.79 -2.36 -15.21
N GLU A 97 5.26 -1.12 -15.17
CA GLU A 97 6.27 -0.63 -16.12
C GLU A 97 7.67 -1.23 -15.87
N SER A 98 8.00 -1.63 -14.64
CA SER A 98 9.30 -2.20 -14.34
C SER A 98 9.39 -3.68 -14.69
N GLU A 99 8.36 -4.46 -14.40
CA GLU A 99 8.37 -5.92 -14.48
C GLU A 99 7.60 -6.51 -15.67
N GLY A 100 6.63 -5.78 -16.23
CA GLY A 100 5.80 -6.23 -17.34
C GLY A 100 6.56 -6.28 -18.67
N LYS A 101 7.51 -7.21 -18.81
CA LYS A 101 8.40 -7.35 -19.98
C LYS A 101 8.49 -8.81 -20.41
N GLU A 102 8.78 -9.03 -21.69
CA GLU A 102 8.98 -10.38 -22.25
C GLU A 102 7.82 -11.35 -21.96
N HIS A 103 6.59 -10.84 -21.89
CA HIS A 103 5.39 -11.61 -21.55
C HIS A 103 5.43 -12.22 -20.14
N LYS A 104 6.17 -11.59 -19.22
CA LYS A 104 6.35 -12.00 -17.80
C LYS A 104 5.97 -10.87 -16.89
N GLY A 105 5.95 -11.16 -15.58
CA GLY A 105 5.71 -10.22 -14.49
C GLY A 105 4.41 -10.49 -13.76
N ILE A 106 4.33 -9.93 -12.55
CA ILE A 106 3.14 -9.96 -11.71
C ILE A 106 2.31 -8.72 -12.05
N PHE A 107 1.02 -8.90 -12.33
CA PHE A 107 0.12 -7.80 -12.61
C PHE A 107 -0.28 -7.08 -11.32
N PRO A 108 0.09 -5.80 -11.13
CA PRO A 108 -0.21 -5.08 -9.90
C PRO A 108 -1.62 -4.49 -9.95
N VAL A 109 -2.38 -4.73 -8.87
CA VAL A 109 -3.70 -4.15 -8.62
C VAL A 109 -3.64 -3.39 -7.30
N ALA A 110 -4.34 -2.26 -7.19
CA ALA A 110 -4.55 -1.57 -5.93
C ALA A 110 -6.02 -1.65 -5.54
N ALA A 111 -6.29 -1.84 -4.25
CA ALA A 111 -7.63 -1.92 -3.70
C ALA A 111 -7.76 -1.10 -2.43
N ASN A 112 -8.87 -0.36 -2.30
CA ASN A 112 -9.20 0.45 -1.12
C ASN A 112 -10.33 -0.24 -0.35
N PHE A 113 -9.97 -1.02 0.65
CA PHE A 113 -10.94 -1.68 1.51
C PHE A 113 -11.48 -0.70 2.57
N SER A 114 -12.74 -0.81 2.98
CA SER A 114 -13.77 -1.82 2.65
C SER A 114 -14.52 -1.56 1.34
N THR A 115 -14.39 -0.38 0.70
CA THR A 115 -15.16 0.00 -0.49
C THR A 115 -15.03 -1.05 -1.62
N ASP A 116 -13.82 -1.43 -1.97
CA ASP A 116 -13.58 -2.37 -3.06
C ASP A 116 -13.95 -3.83 -2.73
N LEU A 117 -14.25 -4.15 -1.48
CA LEU A 117 -14.85 -5.45 -1.14
C LEU A 117 -16.22 -5.64 -1.79
N HIS A 118 -16.96 -4.55 -2.03
CA HIS A 118 -18.23 -4.58 -2.72
C HIS A 118 -18.12 -4.80 -4.25
N SER A 119 -16.92 -4.63 -4.80
CA SER A 119 -16.66 -4.82 -6.24
C SER A 119 -15.86 -6.11 -6.51
N ILE A 120 -14.77 -6.34 -5.81
CA ILE A 120 -13.87 -7.47 -6.06
C ILE A 120 -13.85 -8.53 -4.96
N GLY A 121 -14.52 -8.29 -3.83
CA GLY A 121 -14.50 -9.20 -2.68
C GLY A 121 -15.03 -10.59 -3.01
N GLN A 122 -16.08 -10.71 -3.83
CA GLN A 122 -16.59 -12.01 -4.28
C GLN A 122 -15.53 -12.78 -5.09
N TYR A 123 -14.78 -12.09 -5.95
CA TYR A 123 -13.71 -12.73 -6.72
C TYR A 123 -12.54 -13.15 -5.84
N ILE A 124 -12.17 -12.31 -4.85
CA ILE A 124 -11.15 -12.65 -3.85
C ILE A 124 -11.57 -13.92 -3.10
N GLN A 125 -12.84 -14.02 -2.71
CA GLN A 125 -13.35 -15.15 -1.95
C GLN A 125 -13.45 -16.44 -2.78
N ASP A 126 -13.94 -16.40 -3.99
CA ASP A 126 -14.37 -17.59 -4.74
C ASP A 126 -13.96 -17.58 -6.23
N GLY A 127 -13.09 -16.64 -6.66
CA GLY A 127 -12.56 -16.60 -8.01
C GLY A 127 -11.33 -17.47 -8.25
N LEU A 128 -10.65 -17.26 -9.38
CA LEU A 128 -9.40 -17.95 -9.70
C LEU A 128 -8.32 -17.66 -8.66
N ARG A 129 -7.57 -18.68 -8.29
CA ARG A 129 -6.49 -18.59 -7.27
C ARG A 129 -5.16 -18.14 -7.85
N CYS A 130 -5.17 -17.15 -8.74
CA CYS A 130 -3.99 -16.62 -9.44
C CYS A 130 -3.39 -15.36 -8.79
N PHE A 131 -3.87 -14.94 -7.65
CA PHE A 131 -3.42 -13.71 -6.96
C PHE A 131 -2.94 -14.00 -5.54
N PHE A 132 -2.26 -13.01 -4.97
CA PHE A 132 -1.96 -12.87 -3.55
C PHE A 132 -2.21 -11.42 -3.13
N GLU A 133 -2.38 -11.19 -1.84
CA GLU A 133 -2.63 -9.86 -1.27
C GLU A 133 -1.44 -9.40 -0.45
N THR A 134 -1.08 -8.13 -0.64
CA THR A 134 -0.17 -7.37 0.22
C THR A 134 -0.98 -6.27 0.89
N VAL A 135 -1.10 -6.30 2.21
CA VAL A 135 -1.90 -5.32 2.94
C VAL A 135 -1.02 -4.24 3.56
N LEU A 136 -1.29 -2.98 3.23
CA LEU A 136 -0.72 -1.83 3.91
C LEU A 136 -1.56 -1.52 5.15
N TRP A 137 -0.98 -1.73 6.32
CA TRP A 137 -1.63 -1.46 7.58
C TRP A 137 -1.00 -0.28 8.31
N VAL A 138 -1.80 0.77 8.55
CA VAL A 138 -1.38 1.94 9.35
C VAL A 138 -1.59 1.61 10.82
N LYS A 139 -0.52 1.43 11.58
CA LYS A 139 -0.59 1.10 13.01
C LYS A 139 -1.09 2.28 13.86
N THR A 140 -0.65 3.48 13.53
CA THR A 140 -0.99 4.70 14.27
C THR A 140 -1.42 5.78 13.29
N PRO A 141 -2.70 6.15 13.28
CA PRO A 141 -3.19 7.21 12.41
C PRO A 141 -2.64 8.58 12.84
N LYS A 142 -2.48 9.49 11.88
CA LYS A 142 -2.03 10.88 12.17
C LYS A 142 -3.06 11.68 12.97
N SER A 143 -4.35 11.36 12.85
CA SER A 143 -5.44 12.04 13.55
C SER A 143 -6.45 11.02 14.05
N ALA A 144 -6.96 11.24 15.24
CA ALA A 144 -8.02 10.46 15.85
C ALA A 144 -9.37 11.15 15.53
N ALA A 145 -9.94 10.85 14.36
CA ALA A 145 -11.33 11.22 14.10
C ALA A 145 -12.24 10.24 14.84
N VAL A 146 -13.16 10.77 15.63
CA VAL A 146 -14.09 10.00 16.45
C VAL A 146 -15.49 10.11 15.89
N VAL A 147 -16.23 9.00 15.88
CA VAL A 147 -17.65 8.98 15.48
C VAL A 147 -18.45 9.73 16.53
N PRO A 148 -19.19 10.80 16.16
CA PRO A 148 -20.00 11.53 17.11
C PRO A 148 -21.21 10.70 17.55
N PHE A 149 -21.72 10.98 18.75
CA PHE A 149 -23.01 10.47 19.18
C PHE A 149 -24.14 11.27 18.53
N ASP A 150 -25.15 10.58 17.98
CA ASP A 150 -26.37 11.18 17.46
C ASP A 150 -27.56 10.86 18.39
N ALA A 151 -28.21 11.89 18.94
CA ALA A 151 -29.35 11.72 19.85
C ALA A 151 -30.57 11.07 19.18
N GLN A 152 -30.68 11.11 17.88
CA GLN A 152 -31.80 10.56 17.09
C GLN A 152 -31.50 9.15 16.58
N ASP A 153 -30.22 8.81 16.43
CA ASP A 153 -29.74 7.51 15.96
C ASP A 153 -30.47 7.03 14.67
N GLU A 154 -30.71 7.96 13.74
CA GLU A 154 -31.49 7.66 12.53
C GLU A 154 -30.88 6.59 11.64
N ASP A 155 -29.54 6.47 11.67
CA ASP A 155 -28.78 5.47 10.93
C ASP A 155 -28.50 4.19 11.73
N GLY A 156 -28.84 4.16 13.03
CA GLY A 156 -28.58 3.02 13.91
C GLY A 156 -27.09 2.79 14.23
N LEU A 157 -26.23 3.79 14.04
CA LEU A 157 -24.78 3.66 14.18
C LEU A 157 -24.23 4.12 15.55
N ASN A 158 -25.07 4.47 16.52
CA ASN A 158 -24.60 4.89 17.85
C ASN A 158 -23.77 3.82 18.60
N PHE A 159 -23.82 2.57 18.18
CA PHE A 159 -22.90 1.54 18.70
C PHE A 159 -21.44 1.81 18.35
N LEU A 160 -21.17 2.67 17.34
CA LEU A 160 -19.84 3.17 16.98
C LEU A 160 -19.50 4.51 17.65
N ALA A 161 -20.47 5.18 18.29
CA ALA A 161 -20.23 6.46 18.92
C ALA A 161 -19.01 6.40 19.89
N GLU A 162 -18.26 7.49 19.91
CA GLU A 162 -17.01 7.62 20.69
C GLU A 162 -15.87 6.67 20.26
N LYS A 163 -16.04 5.88 19.19
CA LYS A 163 -14.97 5.08 18.59
C LYS A 163 -14.21 5.90 17.56
N GLU A 164 -12.90 5.71 17.52
CA GLU A 164 -12.08 6.26 16.43
C GLU A 164 -12.39 5.56 15.09
N ILE A 165 -12.32 6.30 14.00
CA ILE A 165 -12.44 5.71 12.64
C ILE A 165 -11.40 4.61 12.43
N HIS A 166 -10.20 4.78 12.97
CA HIS A 166 -9.17 3.73 12.92
C HIS A 166 -9.61 2.42 13.60
N PHE A 167 -10.39 2.50 14.67
CA PHE A 167 -11.00 1.30 15.28
C PHE A 167 -11.94 0.60 14.28
N VAL A 168 -12.77 1.35 13.55
CA VAL A 168 -13.67 0.79 12.51
C VAL A 168 -12.86 0.09 11.43
N ASN A 169 -11.80 0.75 10.90
CA ASN A 169 -10.89 0.19 9.92
C ASN A 169 -10.19 -1.08 10.45
N SER A 170 -9.80 -1.10 11.72
CA SER A 170 -9.18 -2.28 12.35
C SER A 170 -10.13 -3.48 12.42
N LYS A 171 -11.41 -3.23 12.65
CA LYS A 171 -12.44 -4.29 12.66
C LYS A 171 -12.75 -4.79 11.26
N ALA A 172 -12.78 -3.89 10.26
CA ALA A 172 -12.92 -4.27 8.86
C ALA A 172 -11.74 -5.16 8.43
N PHE A 173 -10.51 -4.76 8.73
CA PHE A 173 -9.32 -5.57 8.48
C PHE A 173 -9.40 -6.94 9.15
N ALA A 174 -9.69 -6.99 10.46
CA ALA A 174 -9.82 -8.24 11.19
C ALA A 174 -10.93 -9.15 10.65
N GLY A 175 -12.01 -8.58 10.12
CA GLY A 175 -13.12 -9.33 9.51
C GLY A 175 -12.80 -9.89 8.13
N THR A 176 -11.94 -9.23 7.36
CA THR A 176 -11.55 -9.68 6.01
C THR A 176 -10.35 -10.64 6.02
N MET A 177 -9.44 -10.51 7.00
CA MET A 177 -8.25 -11.37 7.12
C MET A 177 -8.55 -12.88 7.06
N PRO A 178 -9.55 -13.44 7.77
CA PRO A 178 -9.83 -14.88 7.70
C PRO A 178 -10.19 -15.36 6.30
N VAL A 179 -10.88 -14.52 5.51
CA VAL A 179 -11.27 -14.86 4.13
C VAL A 179 -10.02 -14.90 3.24
N SER A 180 -9.19 -13.87 3.30
CA SER A 180 -7.94 -13.82 2.56
C SER A 180 -6.98 -14.95 3.01
N TYR A 181 -6.89 -15.24 4.30
CA TYR A 181 -5.99 -16.23 4.86
C TYR A 181 -6.38 -17.68 4.53
N THR A 182 -7.67 -18.02 4.62
CA THR A 182 -8.14 -19.40 4.33
C THR A 182 -7.94 -19.81 2.88
N HIS A 183 -7.86 -18.84 1.99
CA HIS A 183 -7.71 -19.08 0.56
C HIS A 183 -6.27 -18.88 0.04
N LEU A 184 -5.42 -18.20 0.79
CA LEU A 184 -4.06 -17.90 0.37
C LEU A 184 -2.98 -18.81 0.95
N ARG A 185 -3.30 -19.79 1.80
CA ARG A 185 -2.34 -20.71 2.46
C ARG A 185 -0.88 -20.42 2.07
N ALA A 186 -0.38 -19.26 2.48
CA ALA A 186 1.02 -18.90 2.43
C ALA A 186 1.45 -18.58 3.85
N HIS A 187 2.59 -19.09 4.26
CA HIS A 187 3.15 -18.89 5.59
C HIS A 187 3.15 -17.40 5.98
N GLU A 188 2.68 -17.13 7.20
CA GLU A 188 2.74 -15.79 7.79
C GLU A 188 4.17 -15.26 7.75
N THR A 189 4.38 -14.20 7.01
CA THR A 189 5.48 -13.28 7.23
C THR A 189 4.88 -11.91 7.49
N SER A 190 4.75 -11.59 8.76
CA SER A 190 4.44 -10.25 9.21
C SER A 190 5.67 -9.37 8.94
N LEU A 191 5.71 -8.71 7.79
CA LEU A 191 6.66 -7.63 7.56
C LEU A 191 6.18 -6.43 8.40
N HIS A 192 6.92 -6.12 9.45
CA HIS A 192 6.70 -4.91 10.24
C HIS A 192 7.40 -3.74 9.53
N LEU A 193 6.63 -3.00 8.72
CA LEU A 193 7.01 -1.68 8.22
C LEU A 193 6.72 -0.60 9.26
#